data_7aa826f7359fe465b23c431a960ee571
#
_entry.id   7aa826f7359fe465b23c431a960ee571
#
_cell.length_a   1.000
_cell.length_b   1.000
_cell.length_c   1.000
_cell.angle_alpha   90.00
_cell.angle_beta   90.00
_cell.angle_gamma   90.00
#
_symmetry.space_group_name_H-M   'P 1'
#
loop_
_entity.id
_entity.type
_entity.pdbx_description
1 polymer ?
#
loop_
_entity_poly.entity_id
_entity_poly.type
_entity_poly.pdbx_seq_one_letter_code
_entity_poly.pdbx_strand_id
1 'polypeptide(L)'
;MSFFPPRWRNKVRRRFYSPYNKLVHRGRYFICRYFGAEFLVRSANVGGLEISAKIAEHGELKNFMRGAAAIKPAIFIDVGANLGLYTCILMKNRLAPRAILFEPDRRNRVHLGANLLINDLLDANLEIHPVALGAEPGRFRLVPGPERDIGLSQIVETVRQGESQGQGYDVEVVRFDDFVALTGQTLAIKIDVERYERKVLAGMARTLRDNRGIVQVEVLEAREETVQLMTAAGFRLTQDFGPNLVFRKD
;
A
#
# COMPACT_ATOMS: atom_id res chain seq x y z
N MET A 1 25.08 3.93 18.47
CA MET A 1 25.20 4.84 17.31
C MET A 1 25.68 4.04 16.11
N SER A 2 24.96 3.95 14.98
CA SER A 2 25.41 3.15 13.84
C SER A 2 26.23 4.02 12.89
N PHE A 3 27.45 3.58 12.59
CA PHE A 3 28.47 4.27 11.82
C PHE A 3 28.17 4.43 10.30
N PHE A 4 27.03 3.94 9.79
CA PHE A 4 26.74 3.96 8.34
C PHE A 4 25.48 4.77 8.03
N PRO A 5 25.50 5.60 6.94
CA PRO A 5 24.33 6.32 6.45
C PRO A 5 23.18 5.36 6.08
N PRO A 6 21.91 5.78 6.16
CA PRO A 6 20.73 4.93 5.94
C PRO A 6 20.75 4.13 4.62
N ARG A 7 21.21 4.74 3.52
CA ARG A 7 21.34 4.08 2.19
C ARG A 7 22.32 2.90 2.19
N TRP A 8 23.40 2.98 2.97
CA TRP A 8 24.39 1.90 3.10
C TRP A 8 23.86 0.74 3.93
N ARG A 9 23.12 1.03 4.98
CA ARG A 9 22.47 0.00 5.83
C ARG A 9 21.51 -0.86 5.02
N ASN A 10 20.71 -0.26 4.14
CA ASN A 10 19.78 -0.99 3.28
C ASN A 10 20.53 -1.84 2.25
N LYS A 11 21.60 -1.33 1.62
CA LYS A 11 22.45 -2.13 0.71
C LYS A 11 23.08 -3.33 1.41
N VAL A 12 23.62 -3.14 2.62
CA VAL A 12 24.23 -4.21 3.40
C VAL A 12 23.17 -5.25 3.81
N ARG A 13 22.01 -4.80 4.32
CA ARG A 13 20.92 -5.71 4.68
C ARG A 13 20.41 -6.50 3.48
N ARG A 14 20.15 -5.85 2.34
CA ARG A 14 19.72 -6.52 1.11
C ARG A 14 20.75 -7.55 0.64
N ARG A 15 22.06 -7.26 0.77
CA ARG A 15 23.13 -8.15 0.34
C ARG A 15 23.32 -9.38 1.23
N PHE A 16 23.08 -9.28 2.53
CA PHE A 16 23.36 -10.36 3.49
C PHE A 16 22.09 -11.06 3.98
N TYR A 17 21.06 -10.33 4.38
CA TYR A 17 19.84 -10.93 4.95
C TYR A 17 18.96 -11.60 3.88
N SER A 18 18.84 -11.03 2.69
CA SER A 18 18.03 -11.61 1.62
C SER A 18 18.56 -13.00 1.17
N PRO A 19 19.85 -13.17 0.85
CA PRO A 19 20.41 -14.50 0.54
C PRO A 19 20.34 -15.47 1.71
N TYR A 20 20.60 -15.02 2.94
CA TYR A 20 20.52 -15.84 4.15
C TYR A 20 19.09 -16.37 4.34
N ASN A 21 18.08 -15.51 4.34
CA ASN A 21 16.68 -15.92 4.49
C ASN A 21 16.23 -16.85 3.36
N LYS A 22 16.67 -16.59 2.12
CA LYS A 22 16.38 -17.44 0.98
C LYS A 22 16.98 -18.84 1.12
N LEU A 23 18.21 -18.93 1.64
CA LEU A 23 18.90 -20.20 1.86
C LEU A 23 18.27 -20.97 3.04
N VAL A 24 18.02 -20.31 4.16
CA VAL A 24 17.51 -20.93 5.39
C VAL A 24 16.07 -21.40 5.21
N HIS A 25 15.21 -20.57 4.64
CA HIS A 25 13.78 -20.88 4.51
C HIS A 25 13.41 -21.61 3.21
N ARG A 26 14.32 -21.72 2.24
CA ARG A 26 14.16 -22.52 1.00
C ARG A 26 12.81 -22.35 0.28
N GLY A 27 12.34 -21.13 0.13
CA GLY A 27 11.06 -20.82 -0.50
C GLY A 27 9.83 -21.04 0.38
N ARG A 28 9.99 -21.42 1.65
CA ARG A 28 8.90 -21.62 2.62
C ARG A 28 8.43 -20.29 3.20
N TYR A 29 7.26 -20.32 3.81
CA TYR A 29 6.75 -19.24 4.64
C TYR A 29 7.45 -19.24 6.00
N PHE A 30 7.68 -18.03 6.53
CA PHE A 30 8.18 -17.81 7.89
C PHE A 30 7.64 -16.49 8.42
N ILE A 31 7.62 -16.32 9.74
CA ILE A 31 7.17 -15.09 10.38
C ILE A 31 8.38 -14.21 10.69
N CYS A 32 8.27 -12.93 10.36
CA CYS A 32 9.25 -11.92 10.74
C CYS A 32 8.55 -10.71 11.38
N ARG A 33 9.30 -9.93 12.16
CA ARG A 33 8.75 -8.75 12.85
C ARG A 33 9.30 -7.47 12.27
N TYR A 34 8.40 -6.51 11.95
CA TYR A 34 8.75 -5.22 11.38
C TYR A 34 7.84 -4.11 11.93
N PHE A 35 8.43 -3.02 12.44
CA PHE A 35 7.71 -1.90 13.08
C PHE A 35 6.64 -2.32 14.11
N GLY A 36 6.92 -3.33 14.91
CA GLY A 36 6.00 -3.80 15.96
C GLY A 36 4.94 -4.80 15.50
N ALA A 37 4.75 -4.99 14.20
CA ALA A 37 3.85 -5.98 13.63
C ALA A 37 4.60 -7.25 13.18
N GLU A 38 3.89 -8.36 13.09
CA GLU A 38 4.37 -9.64 12.60
C GLU A 38 3.88 -9.89 11.17
N PHE A 39 4.71 -10.50 10.33
CA PHE A 39 4.39 -10.77 8.94
C PHE A 39 4.74 -12.19 8.56
N LEU A 40 3.76 -12.92 8.06
CA LEU A 40 3.97 -14.17 7.35
C LEU A 40 4.49 -13.82 5.96
N VAL A 41 5.73 -14.14 5.68
CA VAL A 41 6.40 -13.83 4.41
C VAL A 41 6.98 -15.08 3.77
N ARG A 42 7.09 -15.07 2.45
CA ARG A 42 7.70 -16.18 1.70
C ARG A 42 9.11 -15.77 1.27
N SER A 43 10.10 -16.61 1.55
CA SER A 43 11.50 -16.32 1.20
C SER A 43 11.80 -16.31 -0.31
N ALA A 44 10.85 -16.75 -1.14
CA ALA A 44 10.91 -16.64 -2.60
C ALA A 44 10.34 -15.32 -3.14
N ASN A 45 9.65 -14.52 -2.30
CA ASN A 45 9.02 -13.27 -2.68
C ASN A 45 9.91 -12.07 -2.34
N VAL A 46 10.05 -11.10 -3.26
CA VAL A 46 10.93 -9.94 -3.10
C VAL A 46 10.45 -9.05 -1.94
N GLY A 47 9.17 -8.67 -1.91
CA GLY A 47 8.61 -7.86 -0.83
C GLY A 47 8.73 -8.55 0.54
N GLY A 48 8.50 -9.87 0.61
CA GLY A 48 8.70 -10.65 1.83
C GLY A 48 10.14 -10.65 2.33
N LEU A 49 11.11 -10.74 1.41
CA LEU A 49 12.53 -10.63 1.78
C LEU A 49 12.89 -9.23 2.27
N GLU A 50 12.33 -8.19 1.67
CA GLU A 50 12.56 -6.81 2.08
C GLU A 50 11.97 -6.50 3.46
N ILE A 51 10.77 -7.00 3.76
CA ILE A 51 10.18 -6.92 5.11
C ILE A 51 11.08 -7.64 6.13
N SER A 52 11.50 -8.87 5.84
CA SER A 52 12.36 -9.65 6.74
C SER A 52 13.73 -9.00 6.96
N ALA A 53 14.27 -8.34 5.95
CA ALA A 53 15.49 -7.56 6.04
C ALA A 53 15.29 -6.18 6.69
N LYS A 54 14.05 -5.79 7.00
CA LYS A 54 13.66 -4.50 7.58
C LYS A 54 14.06 -3.31 6.71
N ILE A 55 13.87 -3.44 5.41
CA ILE A 55 14.20 -2.40 4.40
C ILE A 55 13.00 -2.00 3.54
N ALA A 56 11.91 -2.79 3.54
CA ALA A 56 10.71 -2.48 2.80
C ALA A 56 10.20 -1.08 3.19
N GLU A 57 10.24 -0.14 2.27
CA GLU A 57 9.76 1.24 2.44
C GLU A 57 10.14 1.88 3.79
N HIS A 58 11.35 1.61 4.31
CA HIS A 58 11.71 1.94 5.70
C HIS A 58 11.61 3.43 6.03
N GLY A 59 12.06 4.30 5.13
CA GLY A 59 12.03 5.76 5.28
C GLY A 59 10.61 6.29 5.18
N GLU A 60 9.92 5.86 4.16
CA GLU A 60 8.56 6.20 3.79
C GLU A 60 7.57 5.83 4.90
N LEU A 61 7.60 4.57 5.30
CA LEU A 61 6.76 4.03 6.36
C LEU A 61 6.99 4.74 7.70
N LYS A 62 8.25 4.97 8.08
CA LYS A 62 8.60 5.72 9.30
C LYS A 62 8.09 7.15 9.26
N ASN A 63 8.17 7.82 8.10
CA ASN A 63 7.64 9.16 7.90
C ASN A 63 6.10 9.15 8.00
N PHE A 64 5.44 8.22 7.32
CA PHE A 64 3.99 8.08 7.35
C PHE A 64 3.45 7.81 8.75
N MET A 65 4.07 6.89 9.50
CA MET A 65 3.72 6.62 10.90
C MET A 65 3.83 7.88 11.79
N ARG A 66 4.90 8.66 11.63
CA ARG A 66 5.07 9.93 12.36
C ARG A 66 3.98 10.93 12.01
N GLY A 67 3.67 11.05 10.71
CA GLY A 67 2.59 11.89 10.22
C GLY A 67 1.24 11.47 10.81
N ALA A 68 0.90 10.19 10.75
CA ALA A 68 -0.31 9.64 11.34
C ALA A 68 -0.39 9.87 12.86
N ALA A 69 0.71 9.61 13.58
CA ALA A 69 0.77 9.88 15.02
C ALA A 69 0.52 11.37 15.37
N ALA A 70 1.02 12.28 14.54
CA ALA A 70 0.87 13.73 14.75
C ALA A 70 -0.55 14.22 14.48
N ILE A 71 -1.23 13.71 13.45
CA ILE A 71 -2.58 14.15 13.07
C ILE A 71 -3.70 13.37 13.76
N LYS A 72 -3.41 12.20 14.33
CA LYS A 72 -4.38 11.29 14.96
C LYS A 72 -5.58 11.04 14.04
N PRO A 73 -5.42 10.37 12.91
CA PRO A 73 -6.47 10.20 11.92
C PRO A 73 -7.66 9.44 12.53
N ALA A 74 -8.87 9.81 12.15
CA ALA A 74 -10.06 9.06 12.48
C ALA A 74 -10.13 7.73 11.70
N ILE A 75 -9.60 7.72 10.47
CA ILE A 75 -9.64 6.57 9.57
C ILE A 75 -8.29 6.47 8.82
N PHE A 76 -7.78 5.26 8.72
CA PHE A 76 -6.73 4.90 7.76
C PHE A 76 -7.37 4.26 6.52
N ILE A 77 -6.99 4.72 5.34
CA ILE A 77 -7.42 4.18 4.05
C ILE A 77 -6.20 3.59 3.34
N ASP A 78 -6.25 2.29 3.05
CA ASP A 78 -5.17 1.53 2.41
C ASP A 78 -5.61 1.07 1.02
N VAL A 79 -5.17 1.77 -0.02
CA VAL A 79 -5.53 1.50 -1.40
C VAL A 79 -4.40 0.73 -2.08
N GLY A 80 -4.67 -0.52 -2.43
CA GLY A 80 -3.65 -1.50 -2.78
C GLY A 80 -3.00 -2.08 -1.53
N ALA A 81 -3.82 -2.59 -0.60
CA ALA A 81 -3.34 -3.04 0.70
C ALA A 81 -2.35 -4.21 0.63
N ASN A 82 -2.33 -4.95 -0.48
CA ASN A 82 -1.42 -6.06 -0.75
C ASN A 82 -1.45 -7.07 0.43
N LEU A 83 -0.31 -7.41 1.00
CA LEU A 83 -0.19 -8.28 2.18
C LEU A 83 -0.47 -7.56 3.53
N GLY A 84 -0.84 -6.28 3.50
CA GLY A 84 -1.22 -5.51 4.69
C GLY A 84 -0.06 -4.86 5.43
N LEU A 85 1.04 -4.52 4.76
CA LEU A 85 2.22 -3.93 5.41
C LEU A 85 1.85 -2.68 6.22
N TYR A 86 1.23 -1.68 5.58
CA TYR A 86 0.82 -0.45 6.26
C TYR A 86 -0.29 -0.70 7.27
N THR A 87 -1.31 -1.44 6.88
CA THR A 87 -2.46 -1.74 7.76
C THR A 87 -2.03 -2.41 9.05
N CYS A 88 -1.28 -3.52 9.00
CA CYS A 88 -0.85 -4.22 10.20
C CYS A 88 0.01 -3.33 11.11
N ILE A 89 0.91 -2.53 10.52
CA ILE A 89 1.77 -1.63 11.31
C ILE A 89 0.96 -0.50 11.95
N LEU A 90 0.09 0.18 11.21
CA LEU A 90 -0.68 1.30 11.75
C LEU A 90 -1.66 0.84 12.84
N MET A 91 -2.39 -0.24 12.59
CA MET A 91 -3.37 -0.76 13.53
C MET A 91 -2.72 -1.35 14.78
N LYS A 92 -1.64 -2.14 14.63
CA LYS A 92 -0.90 -2.70 15.79
C LYS A 92 -0.27 -1.62 16.67
N ASN A 93 0.19 -0.53 16.08
CA ASN A 93 0.72 0.63 16.81
C ASN A 93 -0.37 1.64 17.22
N ARG A 94 -1.66 1.34 17.00
CA ARG A 94 -2.81 2.19 17.38
C ARG A 94 -2.74 3.60 16.81
N LEU A 95 -2.24 3.73 15.57
CA LEU A 95 -2.11 5.01 14.87
C LEU A 95 -3.40 5.45 14.17
N ALA A 96 -4.36 4.55 14.03
CA ALA A 96 -5.72 4.84 13.59
C ALA A 96 -6.70 3.93 14.32
N PRO A 97 -7.93 4.39 14.67
CA PRO A 97 -8.94 3.57 15.34
C PRO A 97 -9.78 2.72 14.38
N ARG A 98 -9.74 3.01 13.08
CA ARG A 98 -10.47 2.32 12.00
C ARG A 98 -9.63 2.30 10.74
N ALA A 99 -9.77 1.26 9.93
CA ALA A 99 -9.17 1.21 8.61
C ALA A 99 -10.15 0.69 7.55
N ILE A 100 -10.02 1.21 6.31
CA ILE A 100 -10.75 0.77 5.13
C ILE A 100 -9.71 0.37 4.08
N LEU A 101 -9.75 -0.89 3.65
CA LEU A 101 -8.76 -1.50 2.79
C LEU A 101 -9.36 -1.89 1.45
N PHE A 102 -8.63 -1.62 0.38
CA PHE A 102 -9.00 -2.02 -0.98
C PHE A 102 -7.87 -2.87 -1.56
N GLU A 103 -8.18 -4.14 -1.87
CA GLU A 103 -7.22 -5.06 -2.49
C GLU A 103 -7.94 -5.99 -3.47
N PRO A 104 -7.80 -5.80 -4.78
CA PRO A 104 -8.51 -6.59 -5.78
C PRO A 104 -7.88 -7.98 -6.00
N ASP A 105 -6.57 -8.18 -5.75
CA ASP A 105 -5.93 -9.48 -5.96
C ASP A 105 -6.28 -10.46 -4.84
N ARG A 106 -6.98 -11.55 -5.21
CA ARG A 106 -7.38 -12.60 -4.25
C ARG A 106 -6.21 -13.24 -3.52
N ARG A 107 -5.02 -13.33 -4.16
CA ARG A 107 -3.82 -13.93 -3.54
C ARG A 107 -3.30 -13.01 -2.44
N ASN A 108 -3.27 -11.71 -2.70
CA ASN A 108 -2.88 -10.69 -1.73
C ASN A 108 -3.85 -10.67 -0.55
N ARG A 109 -5.18 -10.74 -0.80
CA ARG A 109 -6.16 -10.79 0.29
C ARG A 109 -6.01 -12.01 1.21
N VAL A 110 -5.65 -13.18 0.68
CA VAL A 110 -5.34 -14.36 1.52
C VAL A 110 -4.13 -14.06 2.42
N HIS A 111 -3.10 -13.45 1.88
CA HIS A 111 -1.91 -13.04 2.65
C HIS A 111 -2.24 -11.96 3.68
N LEU A 112 -3.00 -10.93 3.29
CA LEU A 112 -3.51 -9.90 4.18
C LEU A 112 -4.27 -10.52 5.36
N GLY A 113 -5.23 -11.42 5.09
CA GLY A 113 -5.98 -12.13 6.14
C GLY A 113 -5.08 -12.91 7.11
N ALA A 114 -4.06 -13.61 6.59
CA ALA A 114 -3.09 -14.29 7.43
C ALA A 114 -2.29 -13.32 8.30
N ASN A 115 -1.88 -12.17 7.75
CA ASN A 115 -1.14 -11.15 8.49
C ASN A 115 -2.04 -10.43 9.53
N LEU A 116 -3.30 -10.21 9.25
CA LEU A 116 -4.26 -9.71 10.25
C LEU A 116 -4.44 -10.70 11.40
N LEU A 117 -4.57 -11.99 11.09
CA LEU A 117 -4.73 -13.05 12.09
C LEU A 117 -3.54 -13.11 13.05
N ILE A 118 -2.31 -13.17 12.57
CA ILE A 118 -1.11 -13.28 13.42
C ILE A 118 -0.81 -12.00 14.21
N ASN A 119 -1.46 -10.89 13.88
CA ASN A 119 -1.37 -9.63 14.61
C ASN A 119 -2.55 -9.39 15.56
N ASP A 120 -3.47 -10.33 15.74
CA ASP A 120 -4.70 -10.18 16.54
C ASP A 120 -5.57 -9.00 16.07
N LEU A 121 -5.71 -8.84 14.75
CA LEU A 121 -6.43 -7.73 14.13
C LEU A 121 -7.73 -8.16 13.43
N LEU A 122 -8.16 -9.42 13.53
CA LEU A 122 -9.40 -9.89 12.89
C LEU A 122 -10.64 -9.21 13.48
N ASP A 123 -10.63 -8.93 14.78
CA ASP A 123 -11.73 -8.25 15.50
C ASP A 123 -11.53 -6.73 15.56
N ALA A 124 -10.50 -6.20 14.89
CA ALA A 124 -10.27 -4.77 14.80
C ALA A 124 -11.33 -4.12 13.90
N ASN A 125 -11.52 -2.81 14.07
CA ASN A 125 -12.45 -2.05 13.22
C ASN A 125 -11.85 -1.87 11.80
N LEU A 126 -11.94 -2.93 10.99
CA LEU A 126 -11.39 -3.05 9.65
C LEU A 126 -12.50 -3.40 8.65
N GLU A 127 -12.47 -2.76 7.49
CA GLU A 127 -13.29 -3.09 6.33
C GLU A 127 -12.36 -3.46 5.17
N ILE A 128 -12.54 -4.67 4.62
CA ILE A 128 -11.72 -5.16 3.51
C ILE A 128 -12.61 -5.33 2.29
N HIS A 129 -12.34 -4.56 1.25
CA HIS A 129 -13.12 -4.56 0.02
C HIS A 129 -12.33 -5.23 -1.11
N PRO A 130 -12.88 -6.30 -1.72
CA PRO A 130 -12.24 -7.06 -2.79
C PRO A 130 -12.38 -6.39 -4.16
N VAL A 131 -12.31 -5.05 -4.20
CA VAL A 131 -12.48 -4.22 -5.38
C VAL A 131 -11.27 -3.33 -5.59
N ALA A 132 -11.04 -2.90 -6.82
CA ALA A 132 -10.08 -1.84 -7.12
C ALA A 132 -10.78 -0.47 -7.10
N LEU A 133 -9.99 0.58 -6.90
CA LEU A 133 -10.48 1.95 -7.03
C LEU A 133 -10.04 2.54 -8.37
N GLY A 134 -10.92 3.39 -8.96
CA GLY A 134 -10.63 4.08 -10.21
C GLY A 134 -11.51 5.32 -10.41
N ALA A 135 -11.35 5.97 -11.55
CA ALA A 135 -12.12 7.17 -11.92
C ALA A 135 -13.56 6.83 -12.34
N GLU A 136 -13.74 5.69 -12.98
CA GLU A 136 -15.02 5.21 -13.50
C GLU A 136 -15.31 3.80 -12.97
N PRO A 137 -16.55 3.50 -12.57
CA PRO A 137 -16.94 2.17 -12.16
C PRO A 137 -16.97 1.22 -13.35
N GLY A 138 -16.63 -0.05 -13.14
CA GLY A 138 -16.68 -1.04 -14.22
C GLY A 138 -16.05 -2.37 -13.84
N ARG A 139 -15.92 -3.25 -14.85
CA ARG A 139 -15.16 -4.49 -14.75
C ARG A 139 -13.91 -4.38 -15.61
N PHE A 140 -12.78 -4.62 -14.98
CA PHE A 140 -11.47 -4.49 -15.60
C PHE A 140 -10.66 -5.75 -15.37
N ARG A 141 -9.69 -5.98 -16.24
CA ARG A 141 -8.80 -7.13 -16.12
C ARG A 141 -7.70 -6.85 -15.13
N LEU A 142 -7.59 -7.66 -14.08
CA LEU A 142 -6.42 -7.70 -13.20
C LEU A 142 -5.43 -8.71 -13.79
N VAL A 143 -4.23 -8.26 -14.08
CA VAL A 143 -3.09 -9.13 -14.42
C VAL A 143 -2.27 -9.32 -13.13
N PRO A 144 -2.28 -10.55 -12.58
CA PRO A 144 -1.56 -10.81 -11.34
C PRO A 144 -0.05 -10.68 -11.51
N GLY A 145 0.62 -10.08 -10.56
CA GLY A 145 2.08 -10.08 -10.49
C GLY A 145 2.67 -11.51 -10.44
N PRO A 146 3.92 -11.69 -10.84
CA PRO A 146 4.57 -13.01 -10.84
C PRO A 146 4.68 -13.56 -9.41
N GLU A 147 4.77 -14.89 -9.24
CA GLU A 147 4.88 -15.51 -7.90
C GLU A 147 6.03 -14.98 -7.05
N ARG A 148 7.11 -14.54 -7.69
CA ARG A 148 8.26 -13.94 -7.01
C ARG A 148 8.00 -12.52 -6.50
N ASP A 149 6.96 -11.85 -7.04
CA ASP A 149 6.58 -10.50 -6.66
C ASP A 149 5.08 -10.26 -6.92
N ILE A 150 4.27 -10.70 -5.97
CA ILE A 150 2.81 -10.61 -6.04
C ILE A 150 2.30 -9.16 -5.89
N GLY A 151 3.15 -8.24 -5.44
CA GLY A 151 2.85 -6.81 -5.35
C GLY A 151 2.64 -6.13 -6.69
N LEU A 152 3.24 -6.67 -7.77
CA LEU A 152 3.18 -6.11 -9.12
C LEU A 152 1.88 -6.44 -9.87
N SER A 153 0.75 -6.66 -9.20
CA SER A 153 -0.55 -6.89 -9.84
C SER A 153 -1.09 -5.58 -10.42
N GLN A 154 -1.55 -5.58 -11.68
CA GLN A 154 -1.95 -4.36 -12.40
C GLN A 154 -3.35 -4.46 -12.98
N ILE A 155 -4.07 -3.35 -12.97
CA ILE A 155 -5.34 -3.17 -13.69
C ILE A 155 -5.04 -2.80 -15.14
N VAL A 156 -5.66 -3.52 -16.08
CA VAL A 156 -5.55 -3.28 -17.52
C VAL A 156 -6.93 -2.93 -18.06
N GLU A 157 -7.08 -1.71 -18.58
CA GLU A 157 -8.36 -1.22 -19.12
C GLU A 157 -8.70 -1.85 -20.49
N THR A 158 -7.69 -2.21 -21.28
CA THR A 158 -7.84 -2.82 -22.59
C THR A 158 -6.88 -3.99 -22.75
N VAL A 159 -7.40 -5.17 -23.01
CA VAL A 159 -6.57 -6.30 -23.46
C VAL A 159 -6.12 -5.97 -24.88
N ARG A 160 -4.83 -5.71 -25.08
CA ARG A 160 -4.28 -5.56 -26.44
C ARG A 160 -4.50 -6.84 -27.23
N GLN A 161 -5.00 -6.72 -28.46
CA GLN A 161 -5.12 -7.87 -29.38
C GLN A 161 -3.74 -8.53 -29.52
N GLY A 162 -3.64 -9.79 -29.10
CA GLY A 162 -2.40 -10.57 -29.16
C GLY A 162 -1.72 -10.84 -27.81
N GLU A 163 -2.10 -10.19 -26.73
CA GLU A 163 -1.69 -10.59 -25.39
C GLU A 163 -2.53 -11.79 -24.93
N SER A 164 -1.86 -12.82 -24.46
CA SER A 164 -2.47 -14.11 -24.12
C SER A 164 -3.68 -13.91 -23.16
N GLN A 165 -4.86 -14.32 -23.60
CA GLN A 165 -6.10 -14.35 -22.80
C GLN A 165 -5.98 -15.19 -21.52
N GLY A 166 -4.82 -15.82 -21.27
CA GLY A 166 -4.60 -16.76 -20.18
C GLY A 166 -4.14 -16.16 -18.84
N GLN A 167 -3.65 -14.93 -18.81
CA GLN A 167 -3.10 -14.36 -17.56
C GLN A 167 -3.99 -13.22 -17.04
N GLY A 168 -4.80 -13.50 -16.02
CA GLY A 168 -5.60 -12.51 -15.32
C GLY A 168 -7.05 -12.94 -15.13
N TYR A 169 -7.78 -12.15 -14.34
CA TYR A 169 -9.20 -12.32 -14.07
C TYR A 169 -9.88 -10.97 -13.91
N ASP A 170 -11.20 -10.95 -14.07
CA ASP A 170 -11.95 -9.71 -13.97
C ASP A 170 -12.15 -9.32 -12.51
N VAL A 171 -11.95 -8.04 -12.22
CA VAL A 171 -12.22 -7.42 -10.93
C VAL A 171 -13.16 -6.23 -11.10
N GLU A 172 -13.91 -5.95 -10.07
CA GLU A 172 -14.72 -4.76 -9.99
C GLU A 172 -13.85 -3.54 -9.69
N VAL A 173 -14.08 -2.45 -10.40
CA VAL A 173 -13.51 -1.13 -10.13
C VAL A 173 -14.66 -0.21 -9.71
N VAL A 174 -14.47 0.52 -8.62
CA VAL A 174 -15.44 1.48 -8.10
C VAL A 174 -14.79 2.85 -7.89
N ARG A 175 -15.59 3.90 -7.87
CA ARG A 175 -15.12 5.20 -7.40
C ARG A 175 -15.20 5.23 -5.88
N PHE A 176 -14.13 5.66 -5.23
CA PHE A 176 -14.16 5.79 -3.77
C PHE A 176 -15.28 6.71 -3.29
N ASP A 177 -15.45 7.85 -3.95
CA ASP A 177 -16.45 8.86 -3.59
C ASP A 177 -17.91 8.40 -3.68
N ASP A 178 -18.18 7.36 -4.48
CA ASP A 178 -19.51 6.76 -4.58
C ASP A 178 -19.70 5.57 -3.62
N PHE A 179 -18.56 4.99 -3.19
CA PHE A 179 -18.53 3.80 -2.34
C PHE A 179 -18.48 4.14 -0.84
N VAL A 180 -17.75 5.21 -0.48
CA VAL A 180 -17.59 5.68 0.91
C VAL A 180 -17.83 7.18 0.98
N ALA A 181 -18.73 7.61 1.87
CA ALA A 181 -18.99 9.03 2.11
C ALA A 181 -18.24 9.52 3.35
N LEU A 182 -17.23 10.37 3.16
CA LEU A 182 -16.43 10.96 4.22
C LEU A 182 -16.36 12.49 4.04
N THR A 183 -16.67 13.24 5.09
CA THR A 183 -16.60 14.70 5.10
C THR A 183 -16.13 15.21 6.47
N GLY A 184 -15.24 16.20 6.49
CA GLY A 184 -14.73 16.83 7.69
C GLY A 184 -13.84 15.95 8.55
N GLN A 185 -13.36 14.81 8.02
CA GLN A 185 -12.55 13.86 8.76
C GLN A 185 -11.06 14.19 8.64
N THR A 186 -10.31 13.70 9.63
CA THR A 186 -8.85 13.62 9.53
C THR A 186 -8.47 12.22 9.06
N LEU A 187 -7.84 12.12 7.90
CA LEU A 187 -7.55 10.86 7.23
C LEU A 187 -6.04 10.62 7.13
N ALA A 188 -5.63 9.35 7.24
CA ALA A 188 -4.36 8.87 6.74
C ALA A 188 -4.63 7.97 5.53
N ILE A 189 -4.01 8.23 4.39
CA ILE A 189 -4.30 7.51 3.15
C ILE A 189 -2.98 7.02 2.54
N LYS A 190 -2.88 5.73 2.23
CA LYS A 190 -1.82 5.15 1.39
C LYS A 190 -2.45 4.74 0.05
N ILE A 191 -1.81 5.11 -1.05
CA ILE A 191 -2.19 4.72 -2.41
C ILE A 191 -0.97 4.13 -3.09
N ASP A 192 -1.08 2.87 -3.50
CA ASP A 192 -0.03 2.10 -4.14
C ASP A 192 -0.69 1.01 -5.01
N VAL A 193 -0.92 1.32 -6.27
CA VAL A 193 -1.80 0.55 -7.16
C VAL A 193 -1.18 0.30 -8.55
N GLU A 194 0.16 0.38 -8.61
CA GLU A 194 0.93 -0.04 -9.78
C GLU A 194 0.47 0.66 -11.08
N ARG A 195 0.69 1.99 -11.15
CA ARG A 195 0.41 2.89 -12.29
C ARG A 195 -1.05 3.28 -12.50
N TYR A 196 -1.91 3.02 -11.53
CA TYR A 196 -3.33 3.40 -11.61
C TYR A 196 -3.70 4.56 -10.65
N GLU A 197 -2.68 5.20 -10.02
CA GLU A 197 -2.83 6.18 -8.94
C GLU A 197 -3.67 7.39 -9.36
N ARG A 198 -3.46 7.92 -10.58
CA ARG A 198 -4.24 9.07 -11.09
C ARG A 198 -5.73 8.77 -11.20
N LYS A 199 -6.08 7.56 -11.64
CA LYS A 199 -7.48 7.12 -11.71
C LYS A 199 -8.09 6.99 -10.31
N VAL A 200 -7.31 6.48 -9.35
CA VAL A 200 -7.72 6.42 -7.94
C VAL A 200 -7.95 7.83 -7.39
N LEU A 201 -7.00 8.75 -7.56
CA LEU A 201 -7.12 10.13 -7.09
C LEU A 201 -8.32 10.85 -7.71
N ALA A 202 -8.60 10.64 -8.99
CA ALA A 202 -9.79 11.18 -9.65
C ALA A 202 -11.09 10.61 -9.05
N GLY A 203 -11.12 9.31 -8.71
CA GLY A 203 -12.25 8.67 -8.04
C GLY A 203 -12.41 9.05 -6.56
N MET A 204 -11.41 9.71 -5.95
CA MET A 204 -11.39 10.19 -4.58
C MET A 204 -11.46 11.73 -4.48
N ALA A 205 -11.72 12.43 -5.56
CA ALA A 205 -11.58 13.89 -5.64
C ALA A 205 -12.41 14.64 -4.60
N ARG A 206 -13.66 14.20 -4.34
CA ARG A 206 -14.54 14.79 -3.30
C ARG A 206 -13.96 14.51 -1.91
N THR A 207 -13.58 13.26 -1.63
CA THR A 207 -12.99 12.88 -0.34
C THR A 207 -11.73 13.67 -0.04
N LEU A 208 -10.83 13.84 -1.00
CA LEU A 208 -9.61 14.64 -0.84
C LEU A 208 -9.93 16.12 -0.61
N ARG A 209 -10.90 16.68 -1.32
CA ARG A 209 -11.31 18.08 -1.16
C ARG A 209 -11.96 18.34 0.21
N ASP A 210 -12.83 17.45 0.66
CA ASP A 210 -13.73 17.69 1.80
C ASP A 210 -13.14 17.21 3.15
N ASN A 211 -11.94 16.62 3.13
CA ASN A 211 -11.25 16.13 4.32
C ASN A 211 -9.82 16.69 4.41
N ARG A 212 -9.16 16.44 5.54
CA ARG A 212 -7.76 16.80 5.78
C ARG A 212 -6.93 15.60 6.22
N GLY A 213 -5.62 15.74 6.27
CA GLY A 213 -4.76 14.69 6.78
C GLY A 213 -3.46 14.50 6.02
N ILE A 214 -2.98 13.25 6.00
CA ILE A 214 -1.75 12.84 5.32
C ILE A 214 -2.08 11.82 4.23
N VAL A 215 -1.50 12.01 3.05
CA VAL A 215 -1.65 11.08 1.91
C VAL A 215 -0.27 10.72 1.41
N GLN A 216 0.03 9.43 1.34
CA GLN A 216 1.21 8.90 0.65
C GLN A 216 0.75 8.22 -0.63
N VAL A 217 1.35 8.60 -1.75
CA VAL A 217 1.08 8.03 -3.07
C VAL A 217 2.38 7.51 -3.66
N GLU A 218 2.41 6.26 -4.09
CA GLU A 218 3.48 5.77 -4.96
C GLU A 218 3.20 6.26 -6.39
N VAL A 219 4.15 6.98 -6.98
CA VAL A 219 3.98 7.61 -8.30
C VAL A 219 5.09 7.14 -9.22
N LEU A 220 4.79 6.14 -10.04
CA LEU A 220 5.74 5.60 -11.02
C LEU A 220 5.71 6.39 -12.34
N GLU A 221 4.58 7.03 -12.65
CA GLU A 221 4.37 7.81 -13.88
C GLU A 221 3.55 9.07 -13.59
N ALA A 222 3.65 10.08 -14.48
CA ALA A 222 2.84 11.30 -14.44
C ALA A 222 2.88 12.05 -13.08
N ARG A 223 4.09 12.20 -12.55
CA ARG A 223 4.35 12.83 -11.25
C ARG A 223 3.80 14.25 -11.14
N GLU A 224 4.03 15.07 -12.15
CA GLU A 224 3.58 16.47 -12.14
C GLU A 224 2.06 16.58 -12.08
N GLU A 225 1.35 15.75 -12.83
CA GLU A 225 -0.12 15.69 -12.82
C GLU A 225 -0.63 15.21 -11.44
N THR A 226 0.02 14.25 -10.81
CA THR A 226 -0.32 13.81 -9.46
C THR A 226 -0.16 14.95 -8.44
N VAL A 227 0.94 15.71 -8.51
CA VAL A 227 1.16 16.88 -7.66
C VAL A 227 0.09 17.95 -7.91
N GLN A 228 -0.29 18.20 -9.17
CA GLN A 228 -1.35 19.15 -9.51
C GLN A 228 -2.71 18.74 -8.95
N LEU A 229 -3.11 17.47 -9.09
CA LEU A 229 -4.35 16.92 -8.54
C LEU A 229 -4.41 17.09 -7.00
N MET A 230 -3.33 16.74 -6.31
CA MET A 230 -3.26 16.87 -4.86
C MET A 230 -3.28 18.33 -4.41
N THR A 231 -2.60 19.22 -5.14
CA THR A 231 -2.60 20.66 -4.86
C THR A 231 -3.98 21.27 -5.07
N ALA A 232 -4.68 20.89 -6.15
CA ALA A 232 -6.07 21.33 -6.40
C ALA A 232 -7.04 20.87 -5.31
N ALA A 233 -6.79 19.73 -4.66
CA ALA A 233 -7.54 19.26 -3.50
C ALA A 233 -7.13 19.94 -2.17
N GLY A 234 -6.16 20.86 -2.20
CA GLY A 234 -5.68 21.62 -1.05
C GLY A 234 -4.55 20.95 -0.26
N PHE A 235 -3.95 19.90 -0.78
CA PHE A 235 -2.80 19.25 -0.17
C PHE A 235 -1.49 19.88 -0.66
N ARG A 236 -0.49 19.98 0.22
CA ARG A 236 0.87 20.38 -0.12
C ARG A 236 1.82 19.17 -0.06
N LEU A 237 2.74 19.08 -0.99
CA LEU A 237 3.82 18.09 -0.96
C LEU A 237 4.75 18.42 0.21
N THR A 238 4.97 17.45 1.10
CA THR A 238 5.81 17.63 2.31
C THR A 238 7.07 16.78 2.30
N GLN A 239 7.04 15.63 1.63
CA GLN A 239 8.19 14.73 1.52
C GLN A 239 8.21 14.07 0.15
N ASP A 240 9.41 13.80 -0.31
CA ASP A 240 9.73 13.16 -1.57
C ASP A 240 10.75 12.04 -1.32
N PHE A 241 10.31 10.80 -1.51
CA PHE A 241 11.14 9.60 -1.38
C PHE A 241 11.39 8.92 -2.74
N GLY A 242 11.37 9.68 -3.84
CA GLY A 242 11.46 9.18 -5.20
C GLY A 242 10.07 8.75 -5.71
N PRO A 243 9.75 7.48 -5.82
CA PRO A 243 8.41 7.07 -6.25
C PRO A 243 7.34 7.44 -5.22
N ASN A 244 7.65 7.45 -3.93
CA ASN A 244 6.70 7.77 -2.88
C ASN A 244 6.67 9.26 -2.54
N LEU A 245 5.52 9.90 -2.80
CA LEU A 245 5.23 11.29 -2.46
C LEU A 245 4.33 11.36 -1.25
N VAL A 246 4.64 12.26 -0.30
CA VAL A 246 3.82 12.47 0.88
C VAL A 246 3.23 13.88 0.86
N PHE A 247 1.94 13.96 0.92
CA PHE A 247 1.16 15.19 0.93
C PHE A 247 0.47 15.40 2.28
N ARG A 248 0.22 16.65 2.63
CA ARG A 248 -0.49 17.02 3.86
C ARG A 248 -1.44 18.19 3.62
N LYS A 249 -2.59 18.14 4.29
CA LYS A 249 -3.60 19.17 4.40
C LYS A 249 -4.01 19.28 5.86
N ASP A 250 -3.87 20.49 6.43
CA ASP A 250 -4.20 20.78 7.84
C ASP A 250 -5.65 21.16 8.02
#